data_2cb20deaec3aa4e978d97131cd562a4e
#
_entry.id   2cb20deaec3aa4e978d97131cd562a4e
#
_cell.length_a   1.000
_cell.length_b   1.000
_cell.length_c   1.000
_cell.angle_alpha   90.00
_cell.angle_beta   90.00
_cell.angle_gamma   90.00
#
_symmetry.space_group_name_H-M   'P 1'
#
loop_
_entity.id
_entity.type
_entity.pdbx_description
1 polymer ?
#
loop_
_entity_poly.entity_id
_entity_poly.type
_entity_poly.pdbx_seq_one_letter_code
_entity_poly.pdbx_strand_id
1 'polypeptide(L)'
;MESLIKEKLVEFLEKLSIISNSQHGFMSGKSFLTDLLESLECWTKVLDSGYGLDNVFIIIIIYLDYRMAFDSVPHKRLIEKLKTYGITGCLRKWIESFLMSRKMKDGIRGTFSEEIEVISGVPQGSVLGPLLFFCL
;
A
#
# COMPACT_ATOMS: atom_id res chain seq x y z
N MET A 1 -18.67 -3.28 -4.64
CA MET A 1 -18.08 -2.59 -5.81
C MET A 1 -16.58 -2.40 -5.66
N GLU A 2 -16.07 -1.86 -4.57
CA GLU A 2 -14.61 -1.69 -4.34
C GLU A 2 -13.82 -2.99 -4.55
N SER A 3 -14.30 -4.13 -4.05
CA SER A 3 -13.62 -5.43 -4.18
C SER A 3 -13.41 -5.85 -5.64
N LEU A 4 -14.44 -5.68 -6.48
CA LEU A 4 -14.34 -5.99 -7.92
C LEU A 4 -13.33 -5.09 -8.64
N ILE A 5 -13.33 -3.81 -8.28
CA ILE A 5 -12.36 -2.84 -8.82
C ILE A 5 -10.96 -3.20 -8.35
N LYS A 6 -10.80 -3.55 -7.06
CA LYS A 6 -9.52 -3.97 -6.50
C LYS A 6 -8.94 -5.17 -7.26
N GLU A 7 -9.72 -6.23 -7.45
CA GLU A 7 -9.27 -7.44 -8.17
C GLU A 7 -8.74 -7.09 -9.57
N LYS A 8 -9.51 -6.31 -10.33
CA LYS A 8 -9.10 -5.90 -11.68
C LYS A 8 -7.90 -4.96 -11.71
N LEU A 9 -7.79 -4.07 -10.72
CA LEU A 9 -6.61 -3.21 -10.58
C LEU A 9 -5.37 -4.00 -10.19
N VAL A 10 -5.46 -4.95 -9.27
CA VAL A 10 -4.35 -5.82 -8.89
C VAL A 10 -3.84 -6.59 -10.09
N GLU A 11 -4.72 -7.32 -10.82
CA GLU A 11 -4.36 -8.04 -12.04
C GLU A 11 -3.64 -7.13 -13.07
N PHE A 12 -4.10 -5.89 -13.21
CA PHE A 12 -3.53 -4.92 -14.13
C PHE A 12 -2.15 -4.43 -13.67
N LEU A 13 -2.00 -4.09 -12.39
CA LEU A 13 -0.75 -3.58 -11.81
C LEU A 13 0.33 -4.67 -11.74
N GLU A 14 -0.06 -5.93 -11.50
CA GLU A 14 0.84 -7.08 -11.54
C GLU A 14 1.37 -7.31 -12.96
N LYS A 15 0.52 -7.25 -13.99
CA LYS A 15 0.93 -7.36 -15.41
C LYS A 15 1.94 -6.28 -15.81
N LEU A 16 1.87 -5.11 -15.20
CA LEU A 16 2.81 -4.01 -15.44
C LEU A 16 4.04 -4.07 -14.52
N SER A 17 4.14 -5.10 -13.65
CA SER A 17 5.22 -5.24 -12.66
C SER A 17 5.40 -4.00 -11.77
N ILE A 18 4.31 -3.29 -11.48
CA ILE A 18 4.30 -2.11 -10.60
C ILE A 18 4.36 -2.55 -9.14
N ILE A 19 3.68 -3.65 -8.80
CA ILE A 19 3.72 -4.24 -7.46
C ILE A 19 4.87 -5.23 -7.40
N SER A 20 5.79 -5.04 -6.46
CA SER A 20 6.91 -5.96 -6.24
C SER A 20 6.41 -7.33 -5.79
N ASN A 21 7.08 -8.39 -6.23
CA ASN A 21 6.82 -9.75 -5.76
C ASN A 21 7.08 -9.90 -4.25
N SER A 22 7.95 -9.09 -3.68
CA SER A 22 8.22 -9.02 -2.23
C SER A 22 7.16 -8.23 -1.46
N GLN A 23 6.11 -7.72 -2.10
CA GLN A 23 5.00 -7.08 -1.41
C GLN A 23 4.07 -8.14 -0.83
N HIS A 24 4.02 -8.26 0.50
CA HIS A 24 3.16 -9.20 1.21
C HIS A 24 1.92 -8.55 1.80
N GLY A 25 2.03 -7.32 2.27
CA GLY A 25 0.90 -6.59 2.86
C GLY A 25 -0.23 -6.35 1.85
N PHE A 26 -1.46 -6.59 2.27
CA PHE A 26 -2.69 -6.34 1.50
C PHE A 26 -2.83 -7.09 0.16
N MET A 27 -1.98 -8.10 -0.08
CA MET A 27 -2.02 -8.95 -1.27
C MET A 27 -2.75 -10.26 -1.00
N SER A 28 -3.45 -10.78 -2.01
CA SER A 28 -4.15 -12.07 -1.90
C SER A 28 -3.14 -13.22 -1.77
N GLY A 29 -3.40 -14.15 -0.86
CA GLY A 29 -2.54 -15.31 -0.62
C GLY A 29 -1.23 -14.99 0.12
N LYS A 30 -0.99 -13.73 0.47
CA LYS A 30 0.18 -13.30 1.25
C LYS A 30 -0.25 -12.75 2.62
N SER A 31 0.65 -12.80 3.59
CA SER A 31 0.42 -12.34 4.96
C SER A 31 1.71 -11.83 5.57
N PHE A 32 1.60 -11.18 6.72
CA PHE A 32 2.77 -10.83 7.54
C PHE A 32 3.63 -12.06 7.88
N LEU A 33 3.00 -13.20 8.12
CA LEU A 33 3.73 -14.44 8.40
C LEU A 33 4.54 -14.92 7.20
N THR A 34 3.99 -14.83 5.99
CA THR A 34 4.73 -15.21 4.77
C THR A 34 5.90 -14.27 4.50
N ASP A 35 5.77 -12.98 4.80
CA ASP A 35 6.85 -12.00 4.72
C ASP A 35 8.00 -12.34 5.70
N LEU A 36 7.63 -12.63 6.95
CA LEU A 36 8.60 -13.03 7.98
C LEU A 36 9.33 -14.33 7.61
N LEU A 37 8.61 -15.33 7.10
CA LEU A 37 9.21 -16.61 6.68
C LEU A 37 10.17 -16.43 5.51
N GLU A 38 9.83 -15.63 4.51
CA GLU A 38 10.72 -15.32 3.38
C GLU A 38 11.98 -14.60 3.86
N SER A 39 11.82 -13.65 4.79
CA SER A 39 12.94 -12.95 5.39
C SER A 39 13.86 -13.90 6.16
N LEU A 40 13.30 -14.79 6.99
CA LEU A 40 14.06 -15.79 7.74
C LEU A 40 14.77 -16.77 6.81
N GLU A 41 14.12 -17.22 5.73
CA GLU A 41 14.73 -18.09 4.74
C GLU A 41 15.90 -17.39 4.03
N CYS A 42 15.77 -16.12 3.72
CA CYS A 42 16.86 -15.32 3.14
C CYS A 42 18.05 -15.23 4.12
N TRP A 43 17.80 -14.96 5.39
CA TRP A 43 18.86 -14.86 6.41
C TRP A 43 19.54 -16.20 6.67
N THR A 44 18.80 -17.31 6.75
CA THR A 44 19.38 -18.64 6.93
C THR A 44 20.21 -19.04 5.72
N LYS A 45 19.77 -18.78 4.50
CA LYS A 45 20.58 -19.03 3.28
C LYS A 45 21.90 -18.28 3.30
N VAL A 46 21.91 -17.02 3.74
CA VAL A 46 23.14 -16.23 3.89
C VAL A 46 24.08 -16.84 4.92
N LEU A 47 23.53 -17.28 6.07
CA LEU A 47 24.32 -17.93 7.12
C LEU A 47 24.87 -19.30 6.69
N ASP A 48 24.05 -20.09 5.98
CA ASP A 48 24.40 -21.45 5.54
C ASP A 48 25.35 -21.45 4.32
N SER A 49 25.43 -20.36 3.58
CA SER A 49 26.30 -20.25 2.37
C SER A 49 27.81 -20.30 2.70
N GLY A 50 28.17 -20.54 3.96
CA GLY A 50 29.42 -21.16 4.39
C GLY A 50 30.69 -20.42 3.97
N TYR A 51 30.74 -19.13 4.14
CA TYR A 51 32.03 -18.46 4.22
C TYR A 51 32.64 -18.83 5.58
N GLY A 52 33.67 -19.63 5.53
CA GLY A 52 34.29 -20.37 6.62
C GLY A 52 34.33 -19.67 7.98
N LEU A 53 34.58 -20.44 8.99
CA LEU A 53 34.60 -20.15 10.44
C LEU A 53 35.29 -18.85 10.90
N ASP A 54 35.95 -18.13 9.99
CA ASP A 54 36.74 -16.93 10.30
C ASP A 54 36.08 -15.59 9.90
N ASN A 55 34.88 -15.62 9.26
CA ASN A 55 34.20 -14.40 8.82
C ASN A 55 32.98 -14.12 9.70
N VAL A 56 33.01 -13.01 10.41
CA VAL A 56 31.84 -12.48 11.13
C VAL A 56 30.91 -11.80 10.12
N PHE A 57 29.75 -12.41 9.85
CA PHE A 57 28.69 -11.75 9.08
C PHE A 57 27.87 -10.85 9.99
N ILE A 58 27.79 -9.58 9.64
CA ILE A 58 26.87 -8.65 10.27
C ILE A 58 25.66 -8.50 9.35
N ILE A 59 24.49 -9.00 9.77
CA ILE A 59 23.22 -8.78 9.10
C ILE A 59 22.65 -7.48 9.68
N ILE A 60 22.54 -6.46 8.83
CA ILE A 60 21.92 -5.18 9.20
C ILE A 60 20.49 -5.19 8.64
N ILE A 61 19.50 -5.17 9.54
CA ILE A 61 18.08 -5.07 9.21
C ILE A 61 17.65 -3.64 9.47
N ILE A 62 17.14 -2.98 8.42
CA ILE A 62 16.64 -1.59 8.51
C ILE A 62 15.12 -1.64 8.38
N TYR A 63 14.42 -1.29 9.45
CA TYR A 63 12.98 -1.12 9.44
C TYR A 63 12.66 0.34 9.13
N LEU A 64 11.89 0.54 8.05
CA LEU A 64 11.41 1.86 7.66
C LEU A 64 9.90 1.93 7.91
N ASP A 65 9.46 2.98 8.59
CA ASP A 65 8.06 3.28 8.81
C ASP A 65 7.75 4.70 8.37
N TYR A 66 6.67 4.86 7.60
CA TYR A 66 6.23 6.15 7.10
C TYR A 66 5.21 6.75 8.06
N ARG A 67 5.54 7.88 8.65
CA ARG A 67 4.62 8.62 9.50
C ARG A 67 3.37 8.98 8.72
N MET A 68 2.19 8.57 9.23
CA MET A 68 0.88 8.86 8.64
C MET A 68 0.79 8.51 7.14
N ALA A 69 1.33 7.34 6.75
CA ALA A 69 1.48 6.93 5.37
C ALA A 69 0.18 7.08 4.56
N PHE A 70 -0.93 6.55 5.06
CA PHE A 70 -2.23 6.59 4.37
C PHE A 70 -2.85 7.99 4.36
N ASP A 71 -2.66 8.80 5.40
CA ASP A 71 -3.29 10.12 5.52
C ASP A 71 -2.55 11.19 4.72
N SER A 72 -1.27 10.97 4.41
CA SER A 72 -0.41 11.92 3.71
C SER A 72 -0.41 11.80 2.19
N VAL A 73 -1.17 10.87 1.59
CA VAL A 73 -1.22 10.62 0.15
C VAL A 73 -1.77 11.85 -0.59
N PRO A 74 -0.99 12.52 -1.47
CA PRO A 74 -1.47 13.68 -2.21
C PRO A 74 -2.38 13.23 -3.36
N HIS A 75 -3.68 13.53 -3.30
CA HIS A 75 -4.67 13.08 -4.29
C HIS A 75 -4.27 13.39 -5.74
N LYS A 76 -3.85 14.65 -6.00
CA LYS A 76 -3.45 15.09 -7.36
C LYS A 76 -2.30 14.23 -7.91
N ARG A 77 -1.27 14.01 -7.10
CA ARG A 77 -0.11 13.20 -7.50
C ARG A 77 -0.49 11.75 -7.77
N LEU A 78 -1.35 11.17 -6.93
CA LEU A 78 -1.85 9.81 -7.12
C LEU A 78 -2.63 9.69 -8.43
N ILE A 79 -3.54 10.61 -8.72
CA ILE A 79 -4.34 10.60 -9.97
C ILE A 79 -3.44 10.74 -11.21
N GLU A 80 -2.41 11.57 -11.16
CA GLU A 80 -1.44 11.68 -12.26
C GLU A 80 -0.64 10.37 -12.43
N LYS A 81 -0.20 9.74 -11.34
CA LYS A 81 0.47 8.45 -11.42
C LYS A 81 -0.42 7.34 -11.99
N LEU A 82 -1.67 7.25 -11.55
CA LEU A 82 -2.64 6.30 -12.13
C LEU A 82 -2.80 6.51 -13.65
N LYS A 83 -2.78 7.75 -14.10
CA LYS A 83 -2.82 8.09 -15.53
C LYS A 83 -1.57 7.58 -16.27
N THR A 84 -0.38 7.74 -15.70
CA THR A 84 0.87 7.23 -16.31
C THR A 84 0.89 5.71 -16.38
N TYR A 85 0.22 5.01 -15.46
CA TYR A 85 0.04 3.56 -15.51
C TYR A 85 -1.01 3.11 -16.53
N GLY A 86 -1.70 4.04 -17.21
CA GLY A 86 -2.73 3.75 -18.19
C GLY A 86 -4.15 3.65 -17.63
N ILE A 87 -4.35 3.95 -16.34
CA ILE A 87 -5.68 3.98 -15.73
C ILE A 87 -6.34 5.32 -16.10
N THR A 88 -7.24 5.26 -17.08
CA THR A 88 -7.89 6.43 -17.68
C THR A 88 -9.42 6.27 -17.71
N GLY A 89 -10.12 7.21 -18.34
CA GLY A 89 -11.56 7.13 -18.58
C GLY A 89 -12.42 7.13 -17.32
N CYS A 90 -13.47 6.33 -17.32
CA CYS A 90 -14.46 6.28 -16.24
C CYS A 90 -13.87 5.80 -14.91
N LEU A 91 -12.96 4.84 -14.96
CA LEU A 91 -12.34 4.28 -13.75
C LEU A 91 -11.51 5.34 -13.02
N ARG A 92 -10.69 6.12 -13.74
CA ARG A 92 -9.92 7.21 -13.14
C ARG A 92 -10.84 8.26 -12.50
N LYS A 93 -11.90 8.68 -13.21
CA LYS A 93 -12.88 9.64 -12.67
C LYS A 93 -13.57 9.11 -11.41
N TRP A 94 -13.88 7.83 -11.40
CA TRP A 94 -14.47 7.20 -10.23
C TRP A 94 -13.52 7.20 -9.03
N ILE A 95 -12.24 6.84 -9.23
CA ILE A 95 -11.21 6.89 -8.17
C ILE A 95 -11.02 8.33 -7.69
N GLU A 96 -10.99 9.30 -8.58
CA GLU A 96 -10.89 10.72 -8.24
C GLU A 96 -12.06 11.19 -7.36
N SER A 97 -13.30 10.82 -7.71
CA SER A 97 -14.47 11.09 -6.90
C SER A 97 -14.42 10.36 -5.55
N PHE A 98 -13.96 9.11 -5.54
CA PHE A 98 -13.78 8.32 -4.32
C PHE A 98 -12.80 8.97 -3.34
N LEU A 99 -11.78 9.66 -3.83
CA LEU A 99 -10.77 10.33 -3.00
C LEU A 99 -11.18 11.74 -2.58
N MET A 100 -11.65 12.57 -3.53
CA MET A 100 -11.78 14.02 -3.34
C MET A 100 -13.12 14.47 -2.74
N SER A 101 -14.19 13.69 -2.88
CA SER A 101 -15.53 14.08 -2.43
C SER A 101 -15.84 13.64 -1.00
N ARG A 102 -14.82 13.54 -0.16
CA ARG A 102 -14.99 13.06 1.22
C ARG A 102 -14.98 14.19 2.21
N LYS A 103 -15.84 14.06 3.19
CA LYS A 103 -15.84 14.87 4.40
C LYS A 103 -15.63 13.95 5.62
N MET A 104 -15.01 14.47 6.64
CA MET A 104 -14.84 13.78 7.90
C MET A 104 -15.33 14.65 9.05
N LYS A 105 -15.77 13.99 10.10
CA LYS A 105 -16.13 14.58 11.39
C LYS A 105 -15.78 13.61 12.50
N ASP A 106 -15.33 14.11 13.60
CA ASP A 106 -15.05 13.32 14.79
C ASP A 106 -16.29 13.28 15.70
N GLY A 107 -16.50 12.13 16.33
CA GLY A 107 -17.60 11.93 17.27
C GLY A 107 -17.12 11.39 18.61
N ILE A 108 -17.42 12.08 19.70
CA ILE A 108 -17.13 11.65 21.06
C ILE A 108 -18.43 11.71 21.88
N ARG A 109 -18.87 10.56 22.40
CA ARG A 109 -20.03 10.42 23.27
C ARG A 109 -21.33 11.07 22.72
N GLY A 110 -21.53 10.96 21.39
CA GLY A 110 -22.72 11.50 20.73
C GLY A 110 -22.62 12.98 20.31
N THR A 111 -21.55 13.67 20.63
CA THR A 111 -21.25 15.01 20.14
C THR A 111 -20.31 14.91 18.93
N PHE A 112 -20.61 15.62 17.84
CA PHE A 112 -19.82 15.61 16.62
C PHE A 112 -19.16 16.97 16.42
N SER A 113 -17.93 16.92 15.83
CA SER A 113 -17.26 18.12 15.33
C SER A 113 -17.95 18.67 14.09
N GLU A 114 -17.54 19.84 13.65
CA GLU A 114 -17.86 20.33 12.31
C GLU A 114 -17.28 19.39 11.23
N GLU A 115 -17.97 19.34 10.09
CA GLU A 115 -17.46 18.59 8.92
C GLU A 115 -16.32 19.36 8.24
N ILE A 116 -15.22 18.67 8.01
CA ILE A 116 -14.09 19.20 7.25
C ILE A 116 -13.85 18.37 5.99
N GLU A 117 -13.41 19.03 4.93
CA GLU A 117 -13.06 18.35 3.69
C GLU A 117 -11.74 17.58 3.83
N VAL A 118 -11.70 16.36 3.28
CA VAL A 118 -10.50 15.54 3.23
C VAL A 118 -9.68 15.92 1.99
N ILE A 119 -8.59 16.64 2.21
CA ILE A 119 -7.73 17.17 1.14
C ILE A 119 -6.57 16.23 0.73
N SER A 120 -6.28 15.23 1.56
CA SER A 120 -5.22 14.23 1.33
C SER A 120 -5.60 12.88 1.93
N GLY A 121 -4.83 11.87 1.62
CA GLY A 121 -4.97 10.55 2.21
C GLY A 121 -5.93 9.62 1.47
N VAL A 122 -5.71 8.33 1.68
CA VAL A 122 -6.62 7.27 1.24
C VAL A 122 -7.45 6.79 2.43
N PRO A 123 -8.72 6.37 2.21
CA PRO A 123 -9.58 5.96 3.32
C PRO A 123 -8.99 4.78 4.08
N GLN A 124 -8.64 4.99 5.33
CA GLN A 124 -8.17 3.93 6.21
C GLN A 124 -9.30 2.93 6.46
N GLY A 125 -9.01 1.64 6.33
CA GLY A 125 -10.04 0.58 6.42
C GLY A 125 -10.84 0.33 5.13
N SER A 126 -10.64 1.11 4.06
CA SER A 126 -11.23 0.80 2.75
C SER A 126 -10.51 -0.35 2.05
N VAL A 127 -11.22 -1.00 1.15
CA VAL A 127 -10.66 -2.13 0.35
C VAL A 127 -9.63 -1.63 -0.66
N LEU A 128 -9.81 -0.42 -1.20
CA LEU A 128 -8.93 0.17 -2.21
C LEU A 128 -7.79 1.03 -1.66
N GLY A 129 -7.93 1.55 -0.44
CA GLY A 129 -6.94 2.45 0.16
C GLY A 129 -5.51 1.95 0.08
N PRO A 130 -5.22 0.73 0.56
CA PRO A 130 -3.87 0.17 0.50
C PRO A 130 -3.33 0.03 -0.93
N LEU A 131 -4.17 -0.41 -1.88
CA LEU A 131 -3.77 -0.56 -3.27
C LEU A 131 -3.44 0.79 -3.92
N LEU A 132 -4.24 1.81 -3.66
CA LEU A 132 -4.00 3.16 -4.13
C LEU A 132 -2.72 3.76 -3.54
N PHE A 133 -2.42 3.43 -2.28
CA PHE A 133 -1.15 3.81 -1.66
C PHE A 133 0.05 3.19 -2.39
N PHE A 134 0.00 1.94 -2.80
CA PHE A 134 1.08 1.30 -3.57
C PHE A 134 1.28 1.91 -4.96
N CYS A 135 0.28 2.59 -5.49
CA CYS A 135 0.39 3.28 -6.78
C CYS A 135 1.10 4.64 -6.68
N LEU A 136 1.44 5.13 -5.49
CA LEU A 136 2.08 6.42 -5.28
C LEU A 136 3.60 6.33 -5.42
#